data_13b5815c11728153c5236f13456e570e
#
_entry.id   13b5815c11728153c5236f13456e570e
#
_cell.length_a   1.000
_cell.length_b   1.000
_cell.length_c   1.000
_cell.angle_alpha   90.00
_cell.angle_beta   90.00
_cell.angle_gamma   90.00
#
_symmetry.space_group_name_H-M   'P 1'
#
loop_
_entity.id
_entity.type
_entity.pdbx_description
1 polymer ?
#
loop_
_entity_poly.entity_id
_entity_poly.type
_entity_poly.pdbx_seq_one_letter_code
_entity_poly.pdbx_strand_id
1 'polypeptide(L)'
;MYENLFKSPLHRVFVYGTLKRGEPNHGLIKDATNGYAKFLGLGRTTVSYPLVIATRYNIPFLLKKPDVGNLVLGEIYDMDSKMLKKLDELEEHPTFYERFEEEILLAPETALKSGKTFEEVGELTKAWIYFLPIYRSSLLDSPMYASYSNNGSHGLKYCGKYVRDPIYDHRKEVQ
;
A
#
# COMPACT_ATOMS: atom_id res chain seq x y z
N MET A 1 -27.45 14.17 -14.26
CA MET A 1 -26.18 13.63 -14.77
C MET A 1 -25.07 13.69 -13.73
N TYR A 2 -24.90 14.82 -13.08
CA TYR A 2 -23.94 14.93 -11.97
C TYR A 2 -24.30 14.07 -10.75
N GLU A 3 -25.58 13.87 -10.49
CA GLU A 3 -26.07 13.04 -9.40
C GLU A 3 -25.60 11.58 -9.47
N ASN A 4 -25.41 11.07 -10.71
CA ASN A 4 -24.96 9.69 -10.91
C ASN A 4 -23.46 9.49 -10.61
N LEU A 5 -22.65 10.55 -10.71
CA LEU A 5 -21.23 10.49 -10.39
C LEU A 5 -20.99 10.36 -8.88
N PHE A 6 -21.94 10.78 -8.05
CA PHE A 6 -21.83 10.78 -6.61
C PHE A 6 -22.64 9.69 -5.91
N LYS A 7 -23.37 8.85 -6.67
CA LYS A 7 -24.19 7.77 -6.10
C LYS A 7 -23.38 6.63 -5.53
N SER A 8 -22.17 6.41 -6.05
CA SER A 8 -21.26 5.40 -5.53
C SER A 8 -20.22 6.10 -4.65
N PRO A 9 -20.15 5.76 -3.36
CA PRO A 9 -19.14 6.37 -2.49
C PRO A 9 -17.75 6.04 -2.98
N LEU A 10 -16.85 6.99 -2.84
CA LEU A 10 -15.43 6.76 -3.05
C LEU A 10 -14.83 6.08 -1.83
N HIS A 11 -13.84 5.24 -2.07
CA HIS A 11 -13.12 4.52 -1.04
C HIS A 11 -11.72 5.12 -0.89
N ARG A 12 -11.36 5.49 0.32
CA ARG A 12 -10.03 6.02 0.60
C ARG A 12 -9.07 4.87 0.84
N VAL A 13 -7.94 4.87 0.13
CA VAL A 13 -6.96 3.78 0.18
C VAL A 13 -5.56 4.38 0.38
N PHE A 14 -4.83 3.80 1.32
CA PHE A 14 -3.42 4.12 1.57
C PHE A 14 -2.55 3.04 0.92
N VAL A 15 -1.67 3.45 0.02
CA VAL A 15 -0.75 2.55 -0.66
C VAL A 15 0.69 2.86 -0.22
N TYR A 16 1.40 1.82 0.21
CA TYR A 16 2.76 1.96 0.78
C TYR A 16 3.83 1.27 -0.05
N GLY A 17 3.44 0.48 -1.04
CA GLY A 17 4.35 -0.43 -1.75
C GLY A 17 4.38 -0.20 -3.25
N THR A 18 4.20 -1.28 -4.01
CA THR A 18 4.36 -1.29 -5.47
C THR A 18 3.32 -0.46 -6.23
N LEU A 19 2.24 -0.06 -5.58
CA LEU A 19 1.18 0.76 -6.18
C LEU A 19 1.49 2.26 -6.17
N LYS A 20 2.51 2.70 -5.39
CA LYS A 20 2.89 4.12 -5.34
C LYS A 20 3.40 4.62 -6.69
N ARG A 21 3.34 5.93 -6.89
CA ARG A 21 3.89 6.57 -8.10
C ARG A 21 5.37 6.24 -8.25
N GLY A 22 5.77 5.86 -9.47
CA GLY A 22 7.13 5.45 -9.79
C GLY A 22 7.45 4.00 -9.42
N GLU A 23 6.53 3.29 -8.81
CA GLU A 23 6.71 1.90 -8.41
C GLU A 23 6.08 0.92 -9.43
N PRO A 24 6.46 -0.39 -9.40
CA PRO A 24 6.15 -1.32 -10.50
C PRO A 24 4.67 -1.48 -10.85
N ASN A 25 3.76 -1.38 -9.89
CA ASN A 25 2.33 -1.63 -10.13
C ASN A 25 1.48 -0.35 -10.19
N HIS A 26 2.11 0.83 -10.19
CA HIS A 26 1.37 2.08 -10.23
C HIS A 26 0.49 2.22 -11.48
N GLY A 27 0.91 1.62 -12.58
CA GLY A 27 0.13 1.60 -13.82
C GLY A 27 -1.30 1.10 -13.66
N LEU A 28 -1.54 0.20 -12.70
CA LEU A 28 -2.89 -0.29 -12.41
C LEU A 28 -3.82 0.83 -11.96
N ILE A 29 -3.33 1.73 -11.10
CA ILE A 29 -4.11 2.90 -10.62
C ILE A 29 -4.27 3.95 -11.72
N LYS A 30 -3.26 4.13 -12.56
CA LYS A 30 -3.28 5.11 -13.65
C LYS A 30 -4.21 4.73 -14.79
N ASP A 31 -4.49 3.45 -14.96
CA ASP A 31 -5.30 2.96 -16.07
C ASP A 31 -6.79 3.20 -15.80
N ALA A 32 -7.37 4.18 -16.51
CA ALA A 32 -8.77 4.56 -16.36
C ALA A 32 -9.75 3.44 -16.71
N THR A 33 -9.31 2.42 -17.47
CA THR A 33 -10.14 1.25 -17.76
C THR A 33 -10.38 0.39 -16.53
N ASN A 34 -9.52 0.48 -15.51
CA ASN A 34 -9.68 -0.21 -14.24
C ASN A 34 -10.64 0.49 -13.28
N GLY A 35 -10.97 1.76 -13.53
CA GLY A 35 -11.83 2.55 -12.69
C GLY A 35 -11.28 3.95 -12.45
N TYR A 36 -11.85 4.65 -11.47
CA TYR A 36 -11.46 6.00 -11.09
C TYR A 36 -10.57 5.96 -9.85
N ALA A 37 -9.49 6.73 -9.87
CA ALA A 37 -8.65 6.97 -8.70
C ALA A 37 -8.11 8.40 -8.75
N LYS A 38 -8.17 9.08 -7.60
CA LYS A 38 -7.67 10.45 -7.44
C LYS A 38 -6.63 10.48 -6.33
N PHE A 39 -5.44 10.96 -6.66
CA PHE A 39 -4.39 11.23 -5.67
C PHE A 39 -4.81 12.39 -4.76
N LEU A 40 -4.78 12.17 -3.45
CA LEU A 40 -5.13 13.20 -2.47
C LEU A 40 -3.91 13.83 -1.81
N GLY A 41 -2.87 13.06 -1.57
CA GLY A 41 -1.69 13.54 -0.87
C GLY A 41 -0.83 12.39 -0.37
N LEU A 42 0.15 12.73 0.46
CA LEU A 42 0.99 11.74 1.12
C LEU A 42 0.34 11.30 2.42
N GLY A 43 0.68 10.09 2.84
CA GLY A 43 0.15 9.51 4.06
C GLY A 43 1.24 8.94 4.95
N ARG A 44 0.92 8.86 6.24
CA ARG A 44 1.74 8.16 7.22
C ARG A 44 0.83 7.48 8.22
N THR A 45 1.15 6.23 8.58
CA THR A 45 0.40 5.52 9.61
C THR A 45 0.53 6.26 10.96
N THR A 46 -0.49 6.13 11.80
CA THR A 46 -0.46 6.67 13.16
C THR A 46 0.15 5.67 14.15
N VAL A 47 0.24 4.41 13.73
CA VAL A 47 0.80 3.30 14.49
C VAL A 47 1.95 2.71 13.68
N SER A 48 2.99 2.25 14.37
CA SER A 48 4.11 1.54 13.73
C SER A 48 3.68 0.15 13.28
N TYR A 49 4.17 -0.26 12.11
CA TYR A 49 3.99 -1.60 11.56
C TYR A 49 5.27 -2.10 10.91
N PRO A 50 5.51 -3.41 10.91
CA PRO A 50 6.64 -3.97 10.16
C PRO A 50 6.36 -3.95 8.66
N LEU A 51 7.10 -3.13 7.92
CA LEU A 51 7.13 -3.17 6.46
C LEU A 51 8.40 -3.91 6.04
N VAL A 52 8.24 -5.09 5.47
CA VAL A 52 9.33 -5.98 5.09
C VAL A 52 9.27 -6.32 3.61
N ILE A 53 10.41 -6.71 3.04
CA ILE A 53 10.49 -7.23 1.67
C ILE A 53 10.81 -8.71 1.78
N ALA A 54 9.99 -9.55 1.16
CA ALA A 54 10.12 -11.00 1.31
C ALA A 54 9.80 -11.74 0.02
N THR A 55 10.00 -13.04 0.06
CA THR A 55 9.92 -14.02 -1.02
C THR A 55 11.02 -13.83 -2.07
N ARG A 56 11.20 -14.84 -2.93
CA ARG A 56 12.13 -14.74 -4.07
C ARG A 56 11.75 -13.62 -5.05
N TYR A 57 10.52 -13.11 -4.96
CA TYR A 57 10.02 -12.06 -5.84
C TYR A 57 10.18 -10.65 -5.26
N ASN A 58 10.76 -10.54 -4.07
CA ASN A 58 11.03 -9.26 -3.40
C ASN A 58 9.78 -8.39 -3.28
N ILE A 59 8.74 -8.96 -2.70
CA ILE A 59 7.44 -8.31 -2.53
C ILE A 59 7.43 -7.56 -1.18
N PRO A 60 6.95 -6.29 -1.16
CA PRO A 60 6.73 -5.62 0.12
C PRO A 60 5.48 -6.13 0.82
N PHE A 61 5.61 -6.40 2.12
CA PHE A 61 4.50 -6.82 2.98
C PHE A 61 4.42 -5.92 4.19
N LEU A 62 3.23 -5.46 4.53
CA LEU A 62 2.95 -4.80 5.79
C LEU A 62 2.32 -5.82 6.74
N LEU A 63 3.04 -6.18 7.78
CA LEU A 63 2.56 -7.19 8.72
C LEU A 63 1.57 -6.57 9.70
N LYS A 64 0.49 -7.29 10.02
CA LYS A 64 -0.55 -6.82 10.95
C LYS A 64 -0.07 -7.00 12.39
N LYS A 65 0.96 -6.25 12.77
CA LYS A 65 1.54 -6.26 14.12
C LYS A 65 1.80 -4.83 14.58
N PRO A 66 0.82 -4.19 15.22
CA PRO A 66 0.97 -2.82 15.68
C PRO A 66 2.08 -2.69 16.72
N ASP A 67 2.68 -1.50 16.78
CA ASP A 67 3.74 -1.10 17.71
C ASP A 67 5.08 -1.81 17.48
N VAL A 68 5.28 -2.39 16.31
CA VAL A 68 6.54 -2.97 15.86
C VAL A 68 6.92 -2.34 14.52
N GLY A 69 8.20 -2.05 14.33
CA GLY A 69 8.70 -1.46 13.09
C GLY A 69 8.67 0.06 13.11
N ASN A 70 8.14 0.66 12.05
CA ASN A 70 8.16 2.10 11.83
C ASN A 70 6.77 2.65 11.54
N LEU A 71 6.59 3.96 11.74
CA LEU A 71 5.50 4.68 11.11
C LEU A 71 5.74 4.63 9.60
N VAL A 72 4.76 4.16 8.83
CA VAL A 72 4.94 3.83 7.41
C VAL A 72 4.43 4.96 6.54
N LEU A 73 5.26 5.37 5.58
CA LEU A 73 4.95 6.41 4.61
C LEU A 73 4.33 5.81 3.35
N GLY A 74 3.43 6.55 2.73
CA GLY A 74 2.78 6.14 1.51
C GLY A 74 2.00 7.26 0.85
N GLU A 75 1.07 6.87 -0.01
CA GLU A 75 0.22 7.78 -0.78
C GLU A 75 -1.24 7.45 -0.53
N ILE A 76 -2.10 8.47 -0.58
CA ILE A 76 -3.53 8.32 -0.34
C ILE A 76 -4.29 8.68 -1.61
N TYR A 77 -5.21 7.79 -1.98
CA TYR A 77 -6.09 7.93 -3.13
C TYR A 77 -7.56 7.76 -2.71
N ASP A 78 -8.45 8.52 -3.34
CA ASP A 78 -9.87 8.19 -3.35
C ASP A 78 -10.16 7.46 -4.66
N MET A 79 -10.84 6.33 -4.58
CA MET A 79 -11.11 5.50 -5.75
C MET A 79 -12.53 4.92 -5.72
N ASP A 80 -13.06 4.62 -6.89
CA ASP A 80 -14.37 3.99 -7.00
C ASP A 80 -14.30 2.49 -6.67
N SER A 81 -15.48 1.87 -6.59
CA SER A 81 -15.56 0.44 -6.26
C SER A 81 -14.93 -0.45 -7.34
N LYS A 82 -14.95 -0.01 -8.59
CA LYS A 82 -14.33 -0.75 -9.70
C LYS A 82 -12.81 -0.81 -9.54
N MET A 83 -12.18 0.32 -9.22
CA MET A 83 -10.73 0.36 -8.96
C MET A 83 -10.37 -0.43 -7.71
N LEU A 84 -11.14 -0.27 -6.62
CA LEU A 84 -10.87 -1.02 -5.39
C LEU A 84 -10.92 -2.53 -5.63
N LYS A 85 -11.87 -2.99 -6.45
CA LYS A 85 -11.95 -4.41 -6.84
C LYS A 85 -10.68 -4.87 -7.57
N LYS A 86 -10.10 -4.02 -8.42
CA LYS A 86 -8.84 -4.33 -9.11
C LYS A 86 -7.68 -4.47 -8.13
N LEU A 87 -7.63 -3.61 -7.11
CA LEU A 87 -6.63 -3.74 -6.04
C LEU A 87 -6.86 -5.03 -5.25
N ASP A 88 -8.10 -5.34 -4.90
CA ASP A 88 -8.43 -6.58 -4.20
C ASP A 88 -7.98 -7.82 -5.00
N GLU A 89 -8.13 -7.80 -6.30
CA GLU A 89 -7.65 -8.88 -7.17
C GLU A 89 -6.12 -8.98 -7.16
N LEU A 90 -5.42 -7.85 -7.28
CA LEU A 90 -3.95 -7.82 -7.25
C LEU A 90 -3.42 -8.36 -5.93
N GLU A 91 -4.04 -7.97 -4.83
CA GLU A 91 -3.60 -8.32 -3.47
C GLU A 91 -4.14 -9.67 -2.99
N GLU A 92 -4.98 -10.31 -3.78
CA GLU A 92 -5.65 -11.57 -3.43
C GLU A 92 -6.41 -11.44 -2.10
N HIS A 93 -7.12 -10.33 -1.95
CA HIS A 93 -7.97 -10.07 -0.79
C HIS A 93 -9.22 -10.94 -0.83
N PRO A 94 -9.64 -11.55 0.27
CA PRO A 94 -9.06 -11.50 1.62
C PRO A 94 -8.19 -12.71 1.96
N THR A 95 -7.83 -13.57 0.99
CA THR A 95 -7.20 -14.86 1.25
C THR A 95 -5.70 -14.78 1.50
N PHE A 96 -5.04 -13.76 0.95
CA PHE A 96 -3.61 -13.53 1.13
C PHE A 96 -3.37 -12.21 1.87
N TYR A 97 -3.39 -11.07 1.16
CA TYR A 97 -3.55 -9.79 1.84
C TYR A 97 -5.01 -9.64 2.25
N GLU A 98 -5.20 -8.89 3.33
CA GLU A 98 -6.54 -8.46 3.74
C GLU A 98 -6.49 -6.97 4.05
N ARG A 99 -7.45 -6.22 3.52
CA ARG A 99 -7.51 -4.79 3.81
C ARG A 99 -8.32 -4.52 5.07
N PHE A 100 -7.77 -3.65 5.91
CA PHE A 100 -8.41 -3.16 7.12
C PHE A 100 -8.47 -1.64 7.04
N GLU A 101 -9.53 -1.05 7.58
CA GLU A 101 -9.65 0.39 7.68
C GLU A 101 -8.93 0.87 8.93
N GLU A 102 -7.99 1.80 8.75
CA GLU A 102 -7.13 2.32 9.80
C GLU A 102 -7.05 3.84 9.75
N GLU A 103 -6.70 4.46 10.89
CA GLU A 103 -6.42 5.88 10.93
C GLU A 103 -5.07 6.18 10.29
N ILE A 104 -5.06 7.19 9.41
CA ILE A 104 -3.87 7.65 8.69
C ILE A 104 -3.80 9.16 8.78
N LEU A 105 -2.59 9.71 8.84
CA LEU A 105 -2.38 11.14 8.62
C LEU A 105 -2.26 11.41 7.13
N LEU A 106 -3.08 12.32 6.63
CA LEU A 106 -3.07 12.81 5.25
C LEU A 106 -2.49 14.22 5.23
N ALA A 107 -1.47 14.45 4.42
CA ALA A 107 -0.87 15.77 4.26
C ALA A 107 -0.71 16.13 2.78
N PRO A 108 -0.90 17.42 2.43
CA PRO A 108 -0.61 17.86 1.06
C PRO A 108 0.87 17.67 0.73
N GLU A 109 1.13 17.08 -0.43
CA GLU A 109 2.52 16.84 -0.87
C GLU A 109 3.33 18.13 -0.93
N THR A 110 2.71 19.22 -1.40
CA THR A 110 3.36 20.53 -1.50
C THR A 110 3.82 21.07 -0.15
N ALA A 111 3.04 20.85 0.91
CA ALA A 111 3.40 21.27 2.25
C ALA A 111 4.61 20.51 2.78
N LEU A 112 4.65 19.19 2.56
CA LEU A 112 5.78 18.36 2.98
C LEU A 112 7.04 18.70 2.19
N LYS A 113 6.92 18.97 0.90
CA LYS A 113 8.05 19.41 0.06
C LYS A 113 8.61 20.76 0.49
N SER A 114 7.78 21.62 1.07
CA SER A 114 8.23 22.93 1.61
C SER A 114 8.90 22.82 2.98
N GLY A 115 9.03 21.61 3.53
CA GLY A 115 9.71 21.34 4.80
C GLY A 115 8.80 21.19 6.01
N LYS A 116 7.47 21.23 5.82
CA LYS A 116 6.54 20.98 6.92
C LYS A 116 6.44 19.47 7.21
N THR A 117 6.08 19.16 8.46
CA THR A 117 5.99 17.78 8.93
C THR A 117 4.54 17.28 8.94
N PHE A 118 4.35 15.97 9.03
CA PHE A 118 3.01 15.39 9.21
C PHE A 118 2.34 15.88 10.50
N GLU A 119 3.12 16.11 11.54
CA GLU A 119 2.62 16.63 12.82
C GLU A 119 2.08 18.06 12.68
N GLU A 120 2.67 18.86 11.79
CA GLU A 120 2.26 20.24 11.56
C GLU A 120 1.04 20.38 10.64
N VAL A 121 0.99 19.59 9.55
CA VAL A 121 0.00 19.77 8.48
C VAL A 121 -0.89 18.55 8.23
N GLY A 122 -0.64 17.44 8.90
CA GLY A 122 -1.40 16.20 8.70
C GLY A 122 -2.80 16.29 9.31
N GLU A 123 -3.77 15.72 8.60
CA GLU A 123 -5.14 15.56 9.07
C GLU A 123 -5.46 14.08 9.22
N LEU A 124 -6.09 13.71 10.33
CA LEU A 124 -6.53 12.34 10.54
C LEU A 124 -7.66 12.00 9.59
N THR A 125 -7.52 10.85 8.93
CA THR A 125 -8.57 10.26 8.10
C THR A 125 -8.51 8.76 8.23
N LYS A 126 -9.56 8.08 7.82
CA LYS A 126 -9.56 6.62 7.73
C LYS A 126 -9.30 6.20 6.30
N ALA A 127 -8.52 5.14 6.13
CA ALA A 127 -8.22 4.58 4.82
C ALA A 127 -8.07 3.07 4.91
N TRP A 128 -8.35 2.40 3.80
CA TRP A 128 -8.09 0.97 3.65
C TRP A 128 -6.59 0.76 3.44
N ILE A 129 -6.05 -0.21 4.15
CA ILE A 129 -4.64 -0.62 4.04
C ILE A 129 -4.60 -2.14 3.86
N TYR A 130 -3.83 -2.62 2.89
CA TYR A 130 -3.63 -4.05 2.69
C TYR A 130 -2.52 -4.55 3.60
N PHE A 131 -2.88 -5.41 4.53
CA PHE A 131 -1.94 -6.07 5.44
C PHE A 131 -1.78 -7.54 5.08
N LEU A 132 -0.65 -8.12 5.49
CA LEU A 132 -0.50 -9.57 5.59
C LEU A 132 -0.81 -9.97 7.03
N PRO A 133 -2.06 -10.44 7.33
CA PRO A 133 -2.46 -10.70 8.72
C PRO A 133 -1.91 -12.01 9.26
N ILE A 134 -1.73 -13.00 8.41
CA ILE A 134 -1.18 -14.31 8.75
C ILE A 134 0.18 -14.43 8.09
N TYR A 135 1.23 -14.55 8.90
CA TYR A 135 2.60 -14.55 8.40
C TYR A 135 3.51 -15.39 9.29
N ARG A 136 4.62 -15.87 8.72
CA ARG A 136 5.65 -16.56 9.49
C ARG A 136 6.35 -15.58 10.42
N SER A 137 6.58 -15.99 11.66
CA SER A 137 7.25 -15.14 12.67
C SER A 137 8.67 -14.76 12.26
N SER A 138 9.33 -15.57 11.43
CA SER A 138 10.67 -15.26 10.91
C SER A 138 10.73 -13.97 10.09
N LEU A 139 9.60 -13.51 9.54
CA LEU A 139 9.55 -12.23 8.82
C LEU A 139 9.85 -11.04 9.75
N LEU A 140 9.61 -11.18 11.04
CA LEU A 140 9.92 -10.15 12.03
C LEU A 140 11.42 -9.94 12.22
N ASP A 141 12.25 -10.89 11.76
CA ASP A 141 13.71 -10.78 11.80
C ASP A 141 14.27 -10.08 10.54
N SER A 142 13.42 -9.79 9.55
CA SER A 142 13.82 -9.08 8.34
C SER A 142 13.99 -7.59 8.60
N PRO A 143 14.81 -6.89 7.81
CA PRO A 143 14.87 -5.44 7.87
C PRO A 143 13.49 -4.80 7.70
N MET A 144 13.21 -3.77 8.50
CA MET A 144 11.93 -3.07 8.49
C MET A 144 12.13 -1.65 7.98
N TYR A 145 11.26 -1.23 7.06
CA TYR A 145 11.38 0.05 6.37
C TYR A 145 10.25 1.01 6.78
N ALA A 146 10.54 2.30 6.79
CA ALA A 146 9.52 3.33 6.94
C ALA A 146 8.87 3.66 5.58
N SER A 147 9.60 3.43 4.49
CA SER A 147 9.14 3.70 3.13
C SER A 147 9.68 2.65 2.17
N TYR A 148 8.84 2.19 1.26
CA TYR A 148 9.24 1.25 0.23
C TYR A 148 9.62 1.98 -1.06
N SER A 149 10.71 1.53 -1.69
CA SER A 149 11.07 1.87 -3.07
C SER A 149 11.73 0.66 -3.72
N ASN A 150 11.29 0.30 -4.92
CA ASN A 150 11.94 -0.78 -5.68
C ASN A 150 13.40 -0.45 -6.03
N ASN A 151 13.72 0.85 -6.10
CA ASN A 151 15.08 1.35 -6.36
C ASN A 151 15.83 1.72 -5.07
N GLY A 152 15.34 1.28 -3.91
CA GLY A 152 15.97 1.56 -2.63
C GLY A 152 17.33 0.87 -2.45
N SER A 153 18.05 1.28 -1.41
CA SER A 153 19.40 0.79 -1.11
C SER A 153 19.46 -0.69 -0.73
N HIS A 154 18.31 -1.33 -0.44
CA HIS A 154 18.22 -2.75 -0.13
C HIS A 154 18.67 -3.66 -1.30
N GLY A 155 18.61 -3.16 -2.55
CA GLY A 155 18.99 -3.95 -3.73
C GLY A 155 18.05 -5.09 -4.09
N LEU A 156 16.87 -5.16 -3.47
CA LEU A 156 15.89 -6.24 -3.64
C LEU A 156 14.86 -5.81 -4.69
N LYS A 157 15.09 -6.20 -5.95
CA LYS A 157 14.22 -5.81 -7.06
C LYS A 157 12.95 -6.65 -7.12
N TYR A 158 11.82 -5.97 -7.20
CA TYR A 158 10.50 -6.61 -7.33
C TYR A 158 10.38 -7.39 -8.64
N CYS A 159 9.87 -8.60 -8.52
CA CYS A 159 9.57 -9.46 -9.68
C CYS A 159 8.06 -9.46 -9.92
N GLY A 160 7.63 -8.89 -11.04
CA GLY A 160 6.22 -8.77 -11.41
C GLY A 160 5.56 -10.11 -11.72
N LYS A 161 4.24 -10.16 -11.63
CA LYS A 161 3.45 -11.39 -11.78
C LYS A 161 3.69 -12.09 -13.13
N TYR A 162 3.94 -11.34 -14.20
CA TYR A 162 4.12 -11.88 -15.55
C TYR A 162 5.43 -12.64 -15.75
N VAL A 163 6.41 -12.43 -14.88
CA VAL A 163 7.73 -13.10 -15.00
C VAL A 163 7.97 -14.08 -13.85
N ARG A 164 6.97 -14.31 -13.00
CA ARG A 164 7.05 -15.30 -11.93
C ARG A 164 6.81 -16.70 -12.45
N ASP A 165 7.43 -17.68 -11.77
CA ASP A 165 7.18 -19.10 -12.03
C ASP A 165 5.71 -19.42 -11.66
N PRO A 166 4.87 -19.86 -12.63
CA PRO A 166 3.46 -20.12 -12.36
C PRO A 166 3.22 -21.33 -11.46
N ILE A 167 4.21 -22.24 -11.32
CA ILE A 167 4.09 -23.45 -10.51
C ILE A 167 4.50 -23.17 -9.06
N TYR A 168 5.40 -22.21 -8.84
CA TYR A 168 5.91 -21.91 -7.52
C TYR A 168 4.95 -21.02 -6.72
N ASP A 169 4.57 -21.50 -5.53
CA ASP A 169 3.70 -20.75 -4.63
C ASP A 169 4.53 -19.97 -3.60
N HIS A 170 4.79 -18.71 -3.90
CA HIS A 170 5.56 -17.81 -3.02
C HIS A 170 4.86 -17.52 -1.68
N ARG A 171 3.54 -17.75 -1.59
CA ARG A 171 2.79 -17.53 -0.34
C ARG A 171 3.33 -18.41 0.78
N LYS A 172 3.85 -19.59 0.44
CA LYS A 172 4.45 -20.53 1.40
C LYS A 172 5.72 -19.99 2.06
N GLU A 173 6.37 -18.98 1.47
CA GLU A 173 7.55 -18.36 2.07
C GLU A 173 7.19 -17.41 3.21
N VAL A 174 5.96 -16.93 3.27
CA VAL A 174 5.53 -15.88 4.22
C VAL A 174 4.39 -16.31 5.15
N GLN A 175 3.64 -17.34 4.79
CA GLN A 175 2.51 -17.85 5.59
C GLN A 175 2.79 -19.18 6.29
#